data_b8347e19c42d5b3cf522b6bcf46ba61c
#
_entry.id   b8347e19c42d5b3cf522b6bcf46ba61c
#
_cell.length_a   1.000
_cell.length_b   1.000
_cell.length_c   1.000
_cell.angle_alpha   90.00
_cell.angle_beta   90.00
_cell.angle_gamma   90.00
#
_symmetry.space_group_name_H-M   'P 1'
#
loop_
_entity.id
_entity.type
_entity.pdbx_description
1 polymer ?
#
loop_
_entity_poly.entity_id
_entity_poly.type
_entity_poly.pdbx_seq_one_letter_code
_entity_poly.pdbx_strand_id
1 'polypeptide(L)'
;MTVTGSVGLLLGSSSPPELVPRLARRAEQLGFAELWLSEDYFTTGGIAATTAALANTSTIPVATGIVSAMARHPAVLAMEAATIARLYPGRFRLGVGLGVPEWLKQMGTNPRSPLSAMRESLTALRSLLAGETVSLDGRVFSFDGITLEHPPSKPPPIVAAATAPKMLALSGELADGTVLSVLSSPAYVRWAREQIAVGLSRADRNREHRVTTFAFCNVNRDGAKARAEIRPLATLYLTLDPKGPLTDVYGITAELVDLIEQAGGDPGKSAEALPDPWLEDLVVAGDPTECVGKIRALLEAGSDSVALFPTPVDHGEQIIELLAREVIPALKNA
;
A
#
# COMPACT_ATOMS: atom_id res chain seq x y z
N MET A 1 -19.17 9.77 -17.53
CA MET A 1 -17.83 10.29 -17.21
C MET A 1 -16.86 9.13 -17.24
N THR A 2 -15.86 9.16 -18.12
CA THR A 2 -14.81 8.14 -18.15
C THR A 2 -14.02 8.23 -16.84
N VAL A 3 -14.06 7.17 -16.04
CA VAL A 3 -13.27 7.10 -14.80
C VAL A 3 -11.80 6.98 -15.19
N THR A 4 -11.04 8.06 -14.98
CA THR A 4 -9.60 8.09 -15.22
C THR A 4 -8.87 7.53 -14.01
N GLY A 5 -8.57 6.22 -14.03
CA GLY A 5 -7.78 5.59 -12.97
C GLY A 5 -7.08 4.35 -13.49
N SER A 6 -6.14 3.84 -12.73
CA SER A 6 -5.35 2.67 -13.11
C SER A 6 -5.52 1.50 -12.15
N VAL A 7 -5.24 0.29 -12.63
CA VAL A 7 -5.24 -0.93 -11.83
C VAL A 7 -3.83 -1.45 -11.74
N GLY A 8 -3.32 -1.51 -10.52
CA GLY A 8 -2.05 -2.11 -10.17
C GLY A 8 -2.20 -3.51 -9.59
N LEU A 9 -1.09 -4.18 -9.41
CA LEU A 9 -1.00 -5.46 -8.71
C LEU A 9 -0.11 -5.31 -7.47
N LEU A 10 -0.53 -5.82 -6.33
CA LEU A 10 0.27 -5.94 -5.12
C LEU A 10 0.63 -7.41 -4.91
N LEU A 11 1.91 -7.72 -4.91
CA LEU A 11 2.42 -9.05 -4.54
C LEU A 11 2.76 -9.05 -3.05
N GLY A 12 2.11 -9.94 -2.32
CA GLY A 12 2.30 -10.11 -0.88
C GLY A 12 3.65 -10.76 -0.56
N SER A 13 4.26 -10.32 0.53
CA SER A 13 5.56 -10.80 1.00
C SER A 13 5.53 -12.24 1.53
N SER A 14 4.35 -12.79 1.83
CA SER A 14 4.17 -14.20 2.21
C SER A 14 4.36 -15.18 1.05
N SER A 15 4.37 -14.68 -0.19
CA SER A 15 4.69 -15.51 -1.37
C SER A 15 6.17 -15.87 -1.37
N PRO A 16 6.56 -17.11 -1.76
CA PRO A 16 7.96 -17.48 -1.95
C PRO A 16 8.69 -16.50 -2.87
N PRO A 17 9.86 -15.95 -2.47
CA PRO A 17 10.55 -14.91 -3.23
C PRO A 17 10.97 -15.35 -4.65
N GLU A 18 11.11 -16.66 -4.89
CA GLU A 18 11.42 -17.23 -6.20
C GLU A 18 10.32 -16.98 -7.23
N LEU A 19 9.09 -16.71 -6.79
CA LEU A 19 7.97 -16.40 -7.66
C LEU A 19 8.00 -14.96 -8.18
N VAL A 20 8.66 -14.04 -7.49
CA VAL A 20 8.67 -12.61 -7.81
C VAL A 20 9.07 -12.33 -9.26
N PRO A 21 10.18 -12.88 -9.81
CA PRO A 21 10.58 -12.62 -11.19
C PRO A 21 9.52 -13.07 -12.21
N ARG A 22 8.89 -14.22 -11.97
CA ARG A 22 7.87 -14.78 -12.87
C ARG A 22 6.57 -13.99 -12.82
N LEU A 23 6.10 -13.68 -11.61
CA LEU A 23 4.87 -12.92 -11.42
C LEU A 23 5.01 -11.47 -11.90
N ALA A 24 6.18 -10.85 -11.72
CA ALA A 24 6.46 -9.51 -12.25
C ALA A 24 6.38 -9.46 -13.78
N ARG A 25 7.05 -10.38 -14.47
CA ARG A 25 6.93 -10.51 -15.93
C ARG A 25 5.48 -10.74 -16.36
N ARG A 26 4.76 -11.59 -15.62
CA ARG A 26 3.37 -11.89 -15.93
C ARG A 26 2.46 -10.66 -15.77
N ALA A 27 2.64 -9.89 -14.70
CA ALA A 27 1.90 -8.65 -14.47
C ALA A 27 2.14 -7.63 -15.61
N GLU A 28 3.38 -7.47 -16.06
CA GLU A 28 3.71 -6.60 -17.20
C GLU A 28 3.05 -7.07 -18.50
N GLN A 29 3.14 -8.37 -18.83
CA GLN A 29 2.52 -8.96 -20.02
C GLN A 29 0.99 -8.84 -20.04
N LEU A 30 0.37 -8.90 -18.86
CA LEU A 30 -1.06 -8.78 -18.69
C LEU A 30 -1.56 -7.32 -18.67
N GLY A 31 -0.66 -6.35 -18.69
CA GLY A 31 -0.98 -4.93 -18.82
C GLY A 31 -1.46 -4.27 -17.52
N PHE A 32 -1.05 -4.77 -16.36
CA PHE A 32 -1.20 -4.03 -15.10
C PHE A 32 -0.42 -2.72 -15.18
N ALA A 33 -0.99 -1.65 -14.63
CA ALA A 33 -0.42 -0.31 -14.75
C ALA A 33 0.81 -0.09 -13.84
N GLU A 34 0.90 -0.83 -12.76
CA GLU A 34 1.99 -0.76 -11.78
C GLU A 34 2.05 -2.05 -10.94
N LEU A 35 3.21 -2.31 -10.38
CA LEU A 35 3.47 -3.46 -9.50
C LEU A 35 4.00 -2.96 -8.16
N TRP A 36 3.42 -3.47 -7.07
CA TRP A 36 3.82 -3.20 -5.70
C TRP A 36 4.31 -4.47 -5.03
N LEU A 37 5.41 -4.39 -4.27
CA LEU A 37 5.97 -5.51 -3.50
C LEU A 37 5.88 -5.18 -2.02
N SER A 38 5.10 -5.93 -1.25
CA SER A 38 5.01 -5.70 0.19
C SER A 38 6.27 -6.14 0.94
N GLU A 39 6.49 -5.51 2.10
CA GLU A 39 7.49 -5.92 3.07
C GLU A 39 6.79 -6.10 4.41
N ASP A 40 6.45 -7.34 4.74
CA ASP A 40 6.00 -7.72 6.07
C ASP A 40 7.15 -8.43 6.78
N TYR A 41 7.34 -8.10 8.06
CA TYR A 41 8.43 -8.73 8.82
C TYR A 41 8.02 -10.17 9.12
N PHE A 42 8.82 -10.93 8.99
CA PHE A 42 10.00 -11.63 8.75
C PHE A 42 9.80 -12.59 7.57
N THR A 43 9.24 -12.08 6.50
CA THR A 43 8.93 -12.81 5.27
C THR A 43 9.91 -12.41 4.16
N THR A 44 9.44 -11.74 3.09
CA THR A 44 10.28 -11.34 1.96
C THR A 44 10.67 -9.86 2.08
N GLY A 45 11.97 -9.54 1.95
CA GLY A 45 12.46 -8.16 2.01
C GLY A 45 12.04 -7.34 0.78
N GLY A 46 11.36 -6.20 1.03
CA GLY A 46 10.75 -5.38 -0.02
C GLY A 46 11.76 -4.80 -1.03
N ILE A 47 12.92 -4.34 -0.57
CA ILE A 47 13.98 -3.80 -1.45
C ILE A 47 14.52 -4.89 -2.40
N ALA A 48 14.80 -6.09 -1.87
CA ALA A 48 15.30 -7.19 -2.69
C ALA A 48 14.26 -7.66 -3.71
N ALA A 49 13.00 -7.84 -3.27
CA ALA A 49 11.90 -8.24 -4.15
C ALA A 49 11.62 -7.20 -5.24
N THR A 50 11.61 -5.90 -4.89
CA THR A 50 11.43 -4.81 -5.85
C THR A 50 12.54 -4.78 -6.87
N THR A 51 13.80 -4.96 -6.44
CA THR A 51 14.94 -5.02 -7.36
C THR A 51 14.84 -6.23 -8.30
N ALA A 52 14.45 -7.40 -7.79
CA ALA A 52 14.25 -8.59 -8.60
C ALA A 52 13.12 -8.40 -9.63
N ALA A 53 12.01 -7.75 -9.24
CA ALA A 53 10.91 -7.43 -10.15
C ALA A 53 11.36 -6.47 -11.27
N LEU A 54 12.07 -5.39 -10.93
CA LEU A 54 12.61 -4.42 -11.88
C LEU A 54 13.59 -5.07 -12.88
N ALA A 55 14.47 -5.96 -12.39
CA ALA A 55 15.43 -6.68 -13.22
C ALA A 55 14.77 -7.64 -14.22
N ASN A 56 13.54 -8.07 -13.98
CA ASN A 56 12.82 -9.03 -14.78
C ASN A 56 11.66 -8.44 -15.59
N THR A 57 11.54 -7.11 -15.62
CA THR A 57 10.52 -6.37 -16.37
C THR A 57 11.17 -5.22 -17.13
N SER A 58 10.49 -4.66 -18.13
CA SER A 58 11.06 -3.66 -19.04
C SER A 58 10.41 -2.29 -18.95
N THR A 59 9.11 -2.22 -18.68
CA THR A 59 8.29 -1.00 -18.80
C THR A 59 7.45 -0.71 -17.58
N ILE A 60 6.91 -1.74 -16.91
CA ILE A 60 6.00 -1.56 -15.77
C ILE A 60 6.71 -0.83 -14.62
N PRO A 61 6.11 0.24 -14.06
CA PRO A 61 6.59 0.84 -12.83
C PRO A 61 6.48 -0.15 -11.66
N VAL A 62 7.53 -0.22 -10.84
CA VAL A 62 7.56 -1.08 -9.66
C VAL A 62 7.82 -0.25 -8.41
N ALA A 63 7.09 -0.56 -7.35
CA ALA A 63 7.17 0.17 -6.09
C ALA A 63 7.36 -0.78 -4.89
N THR A 64 8.02 -0.30 -3.85
CA THR A 64 7.92 -0.93 -2.54
C THR A 64 6.53 -0.67 -1.95
N GLY A 65 5.84 -1.69 -1.49
CA GLY A 65 4.45 -1.56 -1.04
C GLY A 65 4.17 -2.13 0.35
N ILE A 66 4.84 -1.66 1.38
CA ILE A 66 5.79 -0.55 1.60
C ILE A 66 6.97 -1.04 2.43
N VAL A 67 8.09 -0.31 2.44
CA VAL A 67 9.16 -0.57 3.41
C VAL A 67 8.99 0.30 4.65
N SER A 68 9.41 -0.24 5.81
CA SER A 68 9.29 0.52 7.06
C SER A 68 10.44 1.51 7.24
N ALA A 69 10.08 2.74 7.60
CA ALA A 69 11.01 3.78 8.04
C ALA A 69 11.79 3.40 9.31
N MET A 70 11.29 2.40 10.08
CA MET A 70 11.90 1.98 11.34
C MET A 70 12.78 0.72 11.23
N ALA A 71 12.69 0.01 10.08
CA ALA A 71 13.49 -1.21 9.87
C ALA A 71 14.96 -0.91 9.53
N ARG A 72 15.22 0.28 8.97
CA ARG A 72 16.55 0.73 8.58
C ARG A 72 16.67 2.25 8.73
N HIS A 73 17.87 2.73 9.01
CA HIS A 73 18.11 4.18 9.09
C HIS A 73 17.77 4.85 7.74
N PRO A 74 17.13 6.03 7.71
CA PRO A 74 16.73 6.68 6.44
C PRO A 74 17.89 6.96 5.49
N ALA A 75 19.11 7.17 5.98
CA ALA A 75 20.30 7.29 5.14
C ALA A 75 20.62 6.00 4.36
N VAL A 76 20.46 4.83 5.01
CA VAL A 76 20.63 3.52 4.34
C VAL A 76 19.51 3.29 3.33
N LEU A 77 18.29 3.62 3.70
CA LEU A 77 17.15 3.52 2.77
C LEU A 77 17.32 4.44 1.56
N ALA A 78 17.82 5.67 1.76
CA ALA A 78 18.15 6.60 0.67
C ALA A 78 19.23 6.03 -0.27
N MET A 79 20.28 5.42 0.28
CA MET A 79 21.33 4.75 -0.50
C MET A 79 20.77 3.60 -1.35
N GLU A 80 19.95 2.74 -0.77
CA GLU A 80 19.27 1.64 -1.50
C GLU A 80 18.36 2.18 -2.61
N ALA A 81 17.53 3.17 -2.29
CA ALA A 81 16.61 3.79 -3.23
C ALA A 81 17.34 4.51 -4.38
N ALA A 82 18.42 5.21 -4.09
CA ALA A 82 19.27 5.86 -5.10
C ALA A 82 19.87 4.82 -6.05
N THR A 83 20.36 3.70 -5.52
CA THR A 83 20.92 2.60 -6.32
C THR A 83 19.86 2.06 -7.29
N ILE A 84 18.67 1.75 -6.81
CA ILE A 84 17.58 1.23 -7.65
C ILE A 84 17.16 2.27 -8.69
N ALA A 85 16.99 3.54 -8.30
CA ALA A 85 16.57 4.60 -9.22
C ALA A 85 17.60 4.86 -10.34
N ARG A 86 18.88 4.67 -10.07
CA ARG A 86 19.96 4.78 -11.08
C ARG A 86 20.01 3.57 -12.03
N LEU A 87 19.76 2.36 -11.50
CA LEU A 87 19.71 1.13 -12.32
C LEU A 87 18.46 1.07 -13.20
N TYR A 88 17.33 1.61 -12.73
CA TYR A 88 16.03 1.55 -13.40
C TYR A 88 15.37 2.93 -13.49
N PRO A 89 15.93 3.88 -14.28
CA PRO A 89 15.46 5.27 -14.32
C PRO A 89 13.97 5.38 -14.67
N GLY A 90 13.23 6.11 -13.83
CA GLY A 90 11.80 6.42 -14.05
C GLY A 90 10.83 5.28 -13.75
N ARG A 91 11.32 4.08 -13.41
CA ARG A 91 10.48 2.90 -13.17
C ARG A 91 10.27 2.57 -11.70
N PHE A 92 11.08 3.10 -10.82
CA PHE A 92 11.02 2.84 -9.38
C PHE A 92 10.24 3.91 -8.64
N ARG A 93 9.40 3.50 -7.66
CA ARG A 93 8.77 4.37 -6.66
C ARG A 93 9.09 3.84 -5.27
N LEU A 94 9.46 4.73 -4.36
CA LEU A 94 9.78 4.38 -2.98
C LEU A 94 8.54 4.54 -2.09
N GLY A 95 7.85 3.45 -1.81
CA GLY A 95 6.77 3.42 -0.81
C GLY A 95 7.34 3.22 0.59
N VAL A 96 7.03 4.14 1.51
CA VAL A 96 7.52 4.14 2.89
C VAL A 96 6.35 4.26 3.86
N GLY A 97 6.36 3.49 4.92
CA GLY A 97 5.40 3.58 6.02
C GLY A 97 6.08 3.42 7.36
N LEU A 98 5.32 3.52 8.44
CA LEU A 98 5.90 3.35 9.78
C LEU A 98 6.29 1.88 10.03
N GLY A 99 5.49 0.95 9.55
CA GLY A 99 5.52 -0.48 9.89
C GLY A 99 4.44 -0.84 10.91
N VAL A 100 4.24 -2.14 11.10
CA VAL A 100 3.24 -2.68 12.03
C VAL A 100 3.79 -2.61 13.47
N PRO A 101 3.07 -2.00 14.43
CA PRO A 101 3.57 -1.76 15.79
C PRO A 101 4.05 -3.01 16.51
N GLU A 102 3.37 -4.14 16.33
CA GLU A 102 3.70 -5.42 16.96
C GLU A 102 5.08 -5.94 16.52
N TRP A 103 5.37 -5.86 15.23
CA TRP A 103 6.65 -6.27 14.67
C TRP A 103 7.78 -5.30 15.05
N LEU A 104 7.47 -4.00 15.10
CA LEU A 104 8.43 -3.00 15.59
C LEU A 104 8.82 -3.24 17.05
N LYS A 105 7.86 -3.65 17.89
CA LYS A 105 8.13 -4.06 19.28
C LYS A 105 9.03 -5.30 19.34
N GLN A 106 8.73 -6.31 18.50
CA GLN A 106 9.56 -7.54 18.43
C GLN A 106 11.02 -7.22 18.09
N MET A 107 11.26 -6.23 17.23
CA MET A 107 12.62 -5.79 16.85
C MET A 107 13.24 -4.76 17.80
N GLY A 108 12.48 -4.25 18.78
CA GLY A 108 12.95 -3.17 19.65
C GLY A 108 13.07 -1.81 18.96
N THR A 109 12.42 -1.61 17.80
CA THR A 109 12.53 -0.38 16.99
C THR A 109 11.25 0.47 17.00
N ASN A 110 10.30 0.18 17.90
CA ASN A 110 9.04 0.94 17.98
C ASN A 110 9.31 2.39 18.41
N PRO A 111 9.00 3.41 17.60
CA PRO A 111 9.33 4.80 17.90
C PRO A 111 8.40 5.37 18.97
N ARG A 112 8.97 6.17 19.89
CA ARG A 112 8.19 6.92 20.88
C ARG A 112 7.31 8.02 20.25
N SER A 113 7.69 8.49 19.06
CA SER A 113 6.96 9.52 18.30
C SER A 113 6.81 9.10 16.82
N PRO A 114 5.76 8.32 16.49
CA PRO A 114 5.53 7.84 15.12
C PRO A 114 5.49 8.95 14.07
N LEU A 115 4.83 10.06 14.38
CA LEU A 115 4.72 11.20 13.46
C LEU A 115 6.06 11.89 13.22
N SER A 116 6.90 12.04 14.27
CA SER A 116 8.26 12.58 14.12
C SER A 116 9.14 11.64 13.29
N ALA A 117 9.05 10.33 13.54
CA ALA A 117 9.79 9.33 12.78
C ALA A 117 9.52 9.43 11.29
N MET A 118 8.25 9.48 10.90
CA MET A 118 7.87 9.62 9.49
C MET A 118 8.29 10.98 8.91
N ARG A 119 8.11 12.08 9.65
CA ARG A 119 8.54 13.42 9.19
C ARG A 119 10.04 13.47 8.95
N GLU A 120 10.83 13.04 9.91
CA GLU A 120 12.30 13.03 9.81
C GLU A 120 12.78 12.11 8.69
N SER A 121 12.16 10.92 8.55
CA SER A 121 12.47 9.97 7.48
C SER A 121 12.16 10.55 6.09
N LEU A 122 10.95 11.05 5.87
CA LEU A 122 10.54 11.59 4.57
C LEU A 122 11.36 12.82 4.17
N THR A 123 11.68 13.71 5.14
CA THR A 123 12.50 14.88 4.89
C THR A 123 13.93 14.48 4.51
N ALA A 124 14.55 13.59 5.29
CA ALA A 124 15.92 13.13 5.03
C ALA A 124 16.01 12.36 3.69
N LEU A 125 15.06 11.46 3.41
CA LEU A 125 15.00 10.73 2.15
C LEU A 125 14.96 11.68 0.95
N ARG A 126 14.13 12.71 1.03
CA ARG A 126 13.99 13.71 -0.05
C ARG A 126 15.27 14.46 -0.30
N SER A 127 15.90 15.02 0.77
CA SER A 127 17.15 15.76 0.66
C SER A 127 18.30 14.89 0.17
N LEU A 128 18.48 13.70 0.72
CA LEU A 128 19.53 12.78 0.31
C LEU A 128 19.39 12.34 -1.16
N LEU A 129 18.18 12.00 -1.58
CA LEU A 129 17.90 11.61 -2.98
C LEU A 129 18.06 12.78 -3.95
N ALA A 130 17.91 14.02 -3.49
CA ALA A 130 18.24 15.22 -4.27
C ALA A 130 19.76 15.53 -4.32
N GLY A 131 20.59 14.77 -3.60
CA GLY A 131 22.04 14.98 -3.53
C GLY A 131 22.46 16.03 -2.51
N GLU A 132 21.57 16.43 -1.62
CA GLU A 132 21.84 17.39 -0.55
C GLU A 132 22.57 16.72 0.64
N THR A 133 23.35 17.50 1.38
CA THR A 133 23.93 17.07 2.65
C THR A 133 22.91 17.24 3.77
N VAL A 134 22.70 16.20 4.57
CA VAL A 134 21.78 16.22 5.71
C VAL A 134 22.55 16.20 7.03
N SER A 135 22.27 17.21 7.86
CA SER A 135 22.63 17.27 9.28
C SER A 135 21.39 17.56 10.08
N LEU A 136 21.03 16.66 10.99
CA LEU A 136 19.81 16.73 11.80
C LEU A 136 20.06 16.03 13.13
N ASP A 137 19.82 16.71 14.24
CA ASP A 137 19.66 16.09 15.55
C ASP A 137 18.15 16.00 15.85
N GLY A 138 17.53 14.95 15.31
CA GLY A 138 16.10 14.76 15.36
C GLY A 138 15.65 14.06 16.66
N ARG A 139 14.35 13.91 16.79
CA ARG A 139 13.73 13.20 17.92
C ARG A 139 13.90 11.68 17.82
N VAL A 140 14.04 11.16 16.60
CA VAL A 140 14.10 9.72 16.31
C VAL A 140 15.39 9.37 15.55
N PHE A 141 15.79 10.19 14.58
CA PHE A 141 16.98 9.95 13.77
C PHE A 141 17.98 11.10 13.91
N SER A 142 19.28 10.78 13.84
CA SER A 142 20.36 11.75 13.83
C SER A 142 21.19 11.57 12.56
N PHE A 143 21.59 12.68 11.96
CA PHE A 143 22.44 12.73 10.76
C PHE A 143 23.56 13.74 11.00
N ASP A 144 24.79 13.37 10.71
CA ASP A 144 25.96 14.23 10.83
C ASP A 144 26.67 14.35 9.49
N GLY A 145 26.30 15.34 8.70
CA GLY A 145 26.92 15.63 7.41
C GLY A 145 26.79 14.53 6.37
N ILE A 146 25.68 13.78 6.35
CA ILE A 146 25.50 12.64 5.43
C ILE A 146 25.13 13.15 4.05
N THR A 147 25.86 12.69 3.02
CA THR A 147 25.62 12.95 1.59
C THR A 147 25.72 11.63 0.83
N LEU A 148 24.87 11.41 -0.18
CA LEU A 148 25.01 10.25 -1.06
C LEU A 148 26.12 10.49 -2.09
N GLU A 149 27.05 9.56 -2.24
CA GLU A 149 28.10 9.59 -3.29
C GLU A 149 27.49 9.52 -4.68
N HIS A 150 26.39 8.79 -4.84
CA HIS A 150 25.74 8.53 -6.11
C HIS A 150 24.23 8.84 -6.07
N PRO A 151 23.83 10.12 -5.92
CA PRO A 151 22.42 10.48 -6.00
C PRO A 151 21.88 10.23 -7.42
N PRO A 152 20.59 9.90 -7.58
CA PRO A 152 19.99 9.75 -8.90
C PRO A 152 19.80 11.13 -9.56
N SER A 153 20.01 11.21 -10.87
CA SER A 153 19.76 12.46 -11.63
C SER A 153 18.28 12.90 -11.57
N LYS A 154 17.38 11.95 -11.40
CA LYS A 154 15.95 12.17 -11.15
C LYS A 154 15.55 11.32 -9.94
N PRO A 155 15.29 11.95 -8.79
CA PRO A 155 14.81 11.25 -7.60
C PRO A 155 13.53 10.45 -7.89
N PRO A 156 13.41 9.22 -7.35
CA PRO A 156 12.19 8.46 -7.48
C PRO A 156 11.08 9.14 -6.67
N PRO A 157 9.80 9.05 -7.10
CA PRO A 157 8.69 9.49 -6.26
C PRO A 157 8.69 8.76 -4.92
N ILE A 158 8.49 9.51 -3.84
CA ILE A 158 8.34 8.98 -2.47
C ILE A 158 6.85 8.94 -2.16
N VAL A 159 6.34 7.75 -1.86
CA VAL A 159 4.93 7.52 -1.53
C VAL A 159 4.83 7.11 -0.07
N ALA A 160 4.00 7.80 0.73
CA ALA A 160 3.85 7.48 2.14
C ALA A 160 2.59 6.66 2.40
N ALA A 161 2.71 5.55 3.14
CA ALA A 161 1.55 4.82 3.64
C ALA A 161 1.00 5.49 4.90
N ALA A 162 -0.29 5.73 4.91
CA ALA A 162 -0.96 6.42 6.01
C ALA A 162 -2.42 6.00 6.15
N THR A 163 -2.88 5.91 7.40
CA THR A 163 -4.29 5.64 7.74
C THR A 163 -4.88 6.71 8.67
N ALA A 164 -4.09 7.22 9.63
CA ALA A 164 -4.55 8.19 10.62
C ALA A 164 -4.49 9.64 10.07
N PRO A 165 -5.36 10.54 10.51
CA PRO A 165 -5.53 11.88 9.93
C PRO A 165 -4.24 12.72 9.91
N LYS A 166 -3.48 12.70 11.02
CA LYS A 166 -2.20 13.43 11.09
C LYS A 166 -1.14 12.85 10.15
N MET A 167 -1.15 11.53 9.92
CA MET A 167 -0.22 10.86 9.02
C MET A 167 -0.61 11.09 7.55
N LEU A 168 -1.91 11.11 7.24
CA LEU A 168 -2.44 11.49 5.93
C LEU A 168 -2.08 12.94 5.58
N ALA A 169 -2.24 13.87 6.53
CA ALA A 169 -1.81 15.26 6.34
C ALA A 169 -0.28 15.35 6.13
N LEU A 170 0.51 14.61 6.91
CA LEU A 170 1.96 14.56 6.72
C LEU A 170 2.36 14.02 5.35
N SER A 171 1.66 13.00 4.86
CA SER A 171 1.87 12.48 3.50
C SER A 171 1.60 13.56 2.45
N GLY A 172 0.49 14.30 2.55
CA GLY A 172 0.19 15.43 1.66
C GLY A 172 1.26 16.52 1.71
N GLU A 173 1.81 16.81 2.88
CA GLU A 173 2.86 17.82 3.08
C GLU A 173 4.20 17.40 2.47
N LEU A 174 4.65 16.17 2.69
CA LEU A 174 6.04 15.74 2.42
C LEU A 174 6.21 14.69 1.33
N ALA A 175 5.20 13.85 0.99
CA ALA A 175 5.32 12.78 0.01
C ALA A 175 4.78 13.16 -1.38
N ASP A 176 5.13 12.43 -2.43
CA ASP A 176 4.63 12.63 -3.80
C ASP A 176 3.34 11.84 -4.05
N GLY A 177 2.93 11.02 -3.10
CA GLY A 177 1.68 10.29 -3.09
C GLY A 177 1.39 9.62 -1.77
N THR A 178 0.18 9.09 -1.63
CA THR A 178 -0.27 8.33 -0.46
C THR A 178 -0.69 6.92 -0.87
N VAL A 179 -0.28 5.93 -0.12
CA VAL A 179 -0.88 4.59 -0.14
C VAL A 179 -1.91 4.50 0.99
N LEU A 180 -3.14 4.20 0.63
CA LEU A 180 -4.20 3.82 1.57
C LEU A 180 -4.17 2.31 1.78
N SER A 181 -4.42 1.89 3.01
CA SER A 181 -4.36 0.48 3.41
C SER A 181 -5.45 -0.37 2.73
N VAL A 182 -5.26 -1.67 2.73
CA VAL A 182 -6.34 -2.63 2.47
C VAL A 182 -7.56 -2.34 3.36
N LEU A 183 -8.73 -2.80 2.98
CA LEU A 183 -10.02 -2.54 3.66
C LEU A 183 -10.45 -1.06 3.65
N SER A 184 -9.90 -0.24 2.76
CA SER A 184 -10.37 1.14 2.55
C SER A 184 -11.69 1.14 1.79
N SER A 185 -12.78 1.56 2.45
CA SER A 185 -14.07 1.78 1.79
C SER A 185 -14.03 3.04 0.89
N PRO A 186 -14.95 3.19 -0.06
CA PRO A 186 -15.09 4.45 -0.82
C PRO A 186 -15.31 5.68 0.08
N ALA A 187 -16.00 5.53 1.22
CA ALA A 187 -16.17 6.59 2.20
C ALA A 187 -14.84 7.00 2.83
N TYR A 188 -14.02 6.00 3.20
CA TYR A 188 -12.69 6.25 3.75
C TYR A 188 -11.76 6.91 2.72
N VAL A 189 -11.80 6.52 1.45
CA VAL A 189 -10.99 7.15 0.40
C VAL A 189 -11.33 8.65 0.28
N ARG A 190 -12.61 9.03 0.26
CA ARG A 190 -13.03 10.44 0.23
C ARG A 190 -12.52 11.20 1.45
N TRP A 191 -12.74 10.67 2.65
CA TRP A 191 -12.26 11.27 3.88
C TRP A 191 -10.72 11.40 3.91
N ALA A 192 -9.99 10.38 3.46
CA ALA A 192 -8.53 10.41 3.40
C ALA A 192 -8.02 11.51 2.45
N ARG A 193 -8.68 11.72 1.32
CA ARG A 193 -8.39 12.84 0.40
C ARG A 193 -8.52 14.20 1.07
N GLU A 194 -9.53 14.40 1.91
CA GLU A 194 -9.69 15.64 2.67
C GLU A 194 -8.52 15.86 3.64
N GLN A 195 -8.11 14.80 4.36
CA GLN A 195 -6.97 14.89 5.27
C GLN A 195 -5.65 15.16 4.52
N ILE A 196 -5.43 14.53 3.37
CA ILE A 196 -4.27 14.78 2.50
C ILE A 196 -4.27 16.23 2.00
N ALA A 197 -5.42 16.77 1.63
CA ALA A 197 -5.55 18.18 1.18
C ALA A 197 -5.11 19.18 2.26
N VAL A 198 -5.34 18.89 3.54
CA VAL A 198 -4.81 19.70 4.66
C VAL A 198 -3.28 19.74 4.63
N GLY A 199 -2.64 18.61 4.30
CA GLY A 199 -1.18 18.56 4.16
C GLY A 199 -0.67 19.30 2.93
N LEU A 200 -1.33 19.10 1.79
CA LEU A 200 -1.00 19.77 0.54
C LEU A 200 -1.05 21.30 0.65
N SER A 201 -1.98 21.85 1.43
CA SER A 201 -2.06 23.30 1.67
C SER A 201 -0.88 23.87 2.47
N ARG A 202 -0.08 23.02 3.10
CA ARG A 202 1.13 23.39 3.87
C ARG A 202 2.42 23.13 3.07
N ALA A 203 2.30 22.43 1.94
CA ALA A 203 3.47 22.10 1.13
C ALA A 203 3.97 23.32 0.36
N ASP A 204 5.30 23.56 0.40
CA ASP A 204 5.96 24.64 -0.34
C ASP A 204 6.01 24.40 -1.86
N ARG A 205 5.31 23.38 -2.35
CA ARG A 205 5.39 22.92 -3.74
C ARG A 205 4.01 22.66 -4.32
N ASN A 206 3.74 23.23 -5.48
CA ASN A 206 2.61 22.82 -6.31
C ASN A 206 3.00 21.57 -7.10
N ARG A 207 2.51 20.40 -6.68
CA ARG A 207 2.79 19.10 -7.29
C ARG A 207 1.56 18.23 -7.33
N GLU A 208 1.52 17.35 -8.32
CA GLU A 208 0.56 16.25 -8.35
C GLU A 208 0.82 15.30 -7.16
N HIS A 209 -0.25 14.90 -6.48
CA HIS A 209 -0.19 13.96 -5.36
C HIS A 209 -1.12 12.79 -5.66
N ARG A 210 -0.52 11.64 -5.98
CA ARG A 210 -1.28 10.42 -6.32
C ARG A 210 -1.72 9.68 -5.06
N VAL A 211 -2.96 9.18 -5.09
CA VAL A 211 -3.48 8.27 -4.06
C VAL A 211 -3.66 6.89 -4.66
N THR A 212 -2.93 5.91 -4.13
CA THR A 212 -3.10 4.50 -4.49
C THR A 212 -3.79 3.79 -3.33
N THR A 213 -4.90 3.12 -3.60
CA THR A 213 -5.59 2.30 -2.60
C THR A 213 -5.20 0.84 -2.80
N PHE A 214 -4.67 0.21 -1.75
CA PHE A 214 -4.49 -1.23 -1.71
C PHE A 214 -5.83 -1.89 -1.41
N ALA A 215 -6.13 -2.99 -2.08
CA ALA A 215 -7.37 -3.72 -1.86
C ALA A 215 -7.14 -5.23 -1.92
N PHE A 216 -7.56 -5.95 -0.89
CA PHE A 216 -7.68 -7.41 -0.99
C PHE A 216 -8.59 -7.76 -2.14
N CYS A 217 -8.17 -8.73 -2.95
CA CYS A 217 -8.89 -9.10 -4.15
C CYS A 217 -9.03 -10.61 -4.30
N ASN A 218 -10.28 -11.04 -4.54
CA ASN A 218 -10.56 -12.38 -5.04
C ASN A 218 -11.63 -12.29 -6.12
N VAL A 219 -11.26 -12.61 -7.36
CA VAL A 219 -12.20 -12.71 -8.46
C VAL A 219 -12.38 -14.16 -8.85
N ASN A 220 -13.64 -14.60 -8.90
CA ASN A 220 -14.04 -15.94 -9.31
C ASN A 220 -15.37 -15.83 -10.07
N ARG A 221 -15.62 -16.68 -11.05
CA ARG A 221 -16.93 -16.71 -11.72
C ARG A 221 -18.08 -17.06 -10.79
N ASP A 222 -17.79 -17.79 -9.72
CA ASP A 222 -18.63 -17.94 -8.55
C ASP A 222 -18.26 -16.85 -7.52
N GLY A 223 -18.99 -15.74 -7.53
CA GLY A 223 -18.76 -14.60 -6.65
C GLY A 223 -18.94 -14.93 -5.18
N ALA A 224 -19.85 -15.85 -4.84
CA ALA A 224 -20.06 -16.31 -3.47
C ALA A 224 -18.82 -17.06 -2.94
N LYS A 225 -18.20 -17.90 -3.79
CA LYS A 225 -16.95 -18.58 -3.48
C LYS A 225 -15.82 -17.57 -3.24
N ALA A 226 -15.68 -16.55 -4.10
CA ALA A 226 -14.67 -15.50 -3.94
C ALA A 226 -14.79 -14.79 -2.59
N ARG A 227 -15.99 -14.43 -2.17
CA ARG A 227 -16.27 -13.78 -0.88
C ARG A 227 -15.99 -14.71 0.32
N ALA A 228 -16.36 -15.97 0.21
CA ALA A 228 -16.10 -16.97 1.25
C ALA A 228 -14.58 -17.19 1.47
N GLU A 229 -13.80 -17.25 0.40
CA GLU A 229 -12.35 -17.47 0.48
C GLU A 229 -11.58 -16.27 1.06
N ILE A 230 -12.03 -15.03 0.83
CA ILE A 230 -11.35 -13.82 1.32
C ILE A 230 -11.76 -13.46 2.76
N ARG A 231 -12.92 -13.91 3.22
CA ARG A 231 -13.52 -13.58 4.52
C ARG A 231 -12.56 -13.74 5.71
N PRO A 232 -11.86 -14.87 5.87
CA PRO A 232 -10.99 -15.06 7.04
C PRO A 232 -9.88 -14.02 7.13
N LEU A 233 -9.25 -13.67 6.00
CA LEU A 233 -8.18 -12.67 5.96
C LEU A 233 -8.71 -11.25 6.20
N ALA A 234 -9.82 -10.89 5.58
CA ALA A 234 -10.46 -9.59 5.80
C ALA A 234 -10.84 -9.40 7.27
N THR A 235 -11.42 -10.43 7.90
CA THR A 235 -11.76 -10.42 9.32
C THR A 235 -10.52 -10.27 10.18
N LEU A 236 -9.47 -11.05 9.92
CA LEU A 236 -8.21 -10.93 10.67
C LEU A 236 -7.69 -9.48 10.66
N TYR A 237 -7.66 -8.84 9.49
CA TYR A 237 -7.17 -7.46 9.39
C TYR A 237 -8.09 -6.44 10.07
N LEU A 238 -9.41 -6.64 10.05
CA LEU A 238 -10.35 -5.80 10.83
C LEU A 238 -10.12 -5.94 12.34
N THR A 239 -9.78 -7.14 12.81
CA THR A 239 -9.54 -7.38 14.25
C THR A 239 -8.18 -6.85 14.74
N LEU A 240 -7.23 -6.55 13.85
CA LEU A 240 -5.94 -5.97 14.23
C LEU A 240 -6.04 -4.51 14.69
N ASP A 241 -6.96 -3.73 14.10
CA ASP A 241 -7.21 -2.33 14.50
C ASP A 241 -8.71 -2.02 14.47
N PRO A 242 -9.50 -2.63 15.38
CA PRO A 242 -10.97 -2.53 15.37
C PRO A 242 -11.50 -1.14 15.70
N LYS A 243 -10.65 -0.26 16.24
CA LYS A 243 -10.99 1.13 16.62
C LYS A 243 -10.19 2.15 15.78
N GLY A 244 -9.68 1.73 14.64
CA GLY A 244 -8.92 2.57 13.74
C GLY A 244 -9.78 3.41 12.80
N PRO A 245 -9.15 4.35 12.08
CA PRO A 245 -9.88 5.25 11.18
C PRO A 245 -10.64 4.52 10.05
N LEU A 246 -10.21 3.34 9.63
CA LEU A 246 -10.89 2.54 8.60
C LEU A 246 -12.29 2.13 9.05
N THR A 247 -12.41 1.65 10.29
CA THR A 247 -13.67 1.20 10.87
C THR A 247 -14.53 2.37 11.35
N ASP A 248 -13.89 3.42 11.90
CA ASP A 248 -14.60 4.63 12.36
C ASP A 248 -15.29 5.37 11.22
N VAL A 249 -14.57 5.62 10.12
CA VAL A 249 -15.12 6.34 8.95
C VAL A 249 -16.17 5.51 8.22
N TYR A 250 -16.00 4.19 8.21
CA TYR A 250 -17.02 3.28 7.66
C TYR A 250 -18.24 3.13 8.60
N GLY A 251 -18.07 3.44 9.89
CA GLY A 251 -19.15 3.47 10.88
C GLY A 251 -19.46 2.14 11.56
N ILE A 252 -18.51 1.19 11.57
CA ILE A 252 -18.72 -0.16 12.11
C ILE A 252 -17.98 -0.43 13.40
N THR A 253 -17.27 0.54 13.96
CA THR A 253 -16.38 0.35 15.13
C THR A 253 -17.06 -0.32 16.30
N ALA A 254 -18.24 0.15 16.72
CA ALA A 254 -18.95 -0.40 17.88
C ALA A 254 -19.39 -1.85 17.62
N GLU A 255 -20.03 -2.09 16.48
CA GLU A 255 -20.52 -3.42 16.10
C GLU A 255 -19.38 -4.44 15.92
N LEU A 256 -18.23 -4.00 15.39
CA LEU A 256 -17.04 -4.85 15.23
C LEU A 256 -16.44 -5.23 16.59
N VAL A 257 -16.36 -4.28 17.54
CA VAL A 257 -15.86 -4.56 18.89
C VAL A 257 -16.77 -5.57 19.58
N ASP A 258 -18.09 -5.36 19.54
CA ASP A 258 -19.08 -6.27 20.12
C ASP A 258 -18.97 -7.68 19.49
N LEU A 259 -18.80 -7.76 18.16
CA LEU A 259 -18.62 -9.02 17.46
C LEU A 259 -17.38 -9.77 17.95
N ILE A 260 -16.23 -9.08 18.08
CA ILE A 260 -14.99 -9.67 18.57
C ILE A 260 -15.15 -10.19 20.02
N GLU A 261 -15.80 -9.40 20.88
CA GLU A 261 -16.07 -9.79 22.27
C GLU A 261 -16.99 -11.01 22.36
N GLN A 262 -18.06 -11.06 21.57
CA GLN A 262 -18.99 -12.21 21.50
C GLN A 262 -18.31 -13.47 20.95
N ALA A 263 -17.37 -13.32 20.01
CA ALA A 263 -16.54 -14.40 19.51
C ALA A 263 -15.48 -14.88 20.52
N GLY A 264 -15.32 -14.20 21.65
CA GLY A 264 -14.29 -14.48 22.65
C GLY A 264 -12.86 -14.25 22.11
N GLY A 265 -12.70 -13.36 21.14
CA GLY A 265 -11.43 -13.10 20.46
C GLY A 265 -10.98 -14.22 19.49
N ASP A 266 -11.83 -15.21 19.23
CA ASP A 266 -11.53 -16.28 18.27
C ASP A 266 -11.68 -15.78 16.83
N PRO A 267 -10.60 -15.81 15.99
CA PRO A 267 -10.65 -15.28 14.62
C PRO A 267 -11.62 -16.07 13.71
N GLY A 268 -11.77 -17.37 13.90
CA GLY A 268 -12.67 -18.20 13.10
C GLY A 268 -14.14 -17.84 13.36
N LYS A 269 -14.52 -17.76 14.64
CA LYS A 269 -15.87 -17.34 15.03
C LYS A 269 -16.17 -15.90 14.61
N SER A 270 -15.17 -15.01 14.70
CA SER A 270 -15.32 -13.63 14.22
C SER A 270 -15.55 -13.61 12.69
N ALA A 271 -14.88 -14.48 11.93
CA ALA A 271 -15.07 -14.57 10.50
C ALA A 271 -16.45 -15.14 10.11
N GLU A 272 -16.96 -16.11 10.86
CA GLU A 272 -18.31 -16.66 10.66
C GLU A 272 -19.41 -15.62 10.95
N ALA A 273 -19.19 -14.77 11.97
CA ALA A 273 -20.15 -13.76 12.38
C ALA A 273 -20.05 -12.44 11.57
N LEU A 274 -19.02 -12.25 10.78
CA LEU A 274 -18.80 -11.00 10.02
C LEU A 274 -19.94 -10.76 9.02
N PRO A 275 -20.64 -9.60 9.05
CA PRO A 275 -21.73 -9.29 8.14
C PRO A 275 -21.26 -9.25 6.67
N ASP A 276 -22.00 -9.86 5.76
CA ASP A 276 -21.72 -9.84 4.31
C ASP A 276 -21.61 -8.42 3.74
N PRO A 277 -22.45 -7.44 4.10
CA PRO A 277 -22.33 -6.06 3.61
C PRO A 277 -20.96 -5.43 3.87
N TRP A 278 -20.29 -5.78 4.98
CA TRP A 278 -18.95 -5.23 5.25
C TRP A 278 -17.91 -5.76 4.25
N LEU A 279 -18.01 -7.03 3.85
CA LEU A 279 -17.14 -7.57 2.80
C LEU A 279 -17.44 -6.93 1.44
N GLU A 280 -18.70 -6.64 1.15
CA GLU A 280 -19.08 -6.02 -0.12
C GLU A 280 -18.40 -4.66 -0.34
N ASP A 281 -18.23 -3.87 0.73
CA ASP A 281 -17.68 -2.53 0.64
C ASP A 281 -16.16 -2.44 0.93
N LEU A 282 -15.61 -3.41 1.68
CA LEU A 282 -14.23 -3.34 2.17
C LEU A 282 -13.23 -4.13 1.34
N VAL A 283 -13.68 -5.07 0.49
CA VAL A 283 -12.80 -5.87 -0.35
C VAL A 283 -13.28 -5.92 -1.80
N VAL A 284 -12.37 -6.13 -2.73
CA VAL A 284 -12.67 -6.38 -4.15
C VAL A 284 -12.84 -7.88 -4.35
N ALA A 285 -13.99 -8.42 -3.93
CA ALA A 285 -14.30 -9.84 -4.08
C ALA A 285 -15.68 -10.06 -4.71
N GLY A 286 -15.77 -11.06 -5.59
CA GLY A 286 -16.98 -11.36 -6.32
C GLY A 286 -16.72 -11.93 -7.70
N ASP A 287 -17.77 -11.92 -8.54
CA ASP A 287 -17.60 -12.19 -9.96
C ASP A 287 -16.90 -11.01 -10.68
N PRO A 288 -16.48 -11.16 -11.95
CA PRO A 288 -15.81 -10.10 -12.68
C PRO A 288 -16.61 -8.78 -12.75
N THR A 289 -17.94 -8.83 -12.86
CA THR A 289 -18.80 -7.65 -12.93
C THR A 289 -18.87 -6.92 -11.60
N GLU A 290 -19.03 -7.66 -10.51
CA GLU A 290 -18.99 -7.14 -9.14
C GLU A 290 -17.63 -6.47 -8.85
N CYS A 291 -16.52 -7.13 -9.21
CA CYS A 291 -15.19 -6.59 -9.03
C CYS A 291 -14.95 -5.28 -9.82
N VAL A 292 -15.47 -5.19 -11.06
CA VAL A 292 -15.43 -3.93 -11.84
C VAL A 292 -16.16 -2.81 -11.11
N GLY A 293 -17.35 -3.08 -10.58
CA GLY A 293 -18.14 -2.11 -9.80
C GLY A 293 -17.40 -1.59 -8.58
N LYS A 294 -16.78 -2.50 -7.81
CA LYS A 294 -16.03 -2.17 -6.58
C LYS A 294 -14.76 -1.36 -6.87
N ILE A 295 -13.99 -1.74 -7.89
CA ILE A 295 -12.81 -0.97 -8.31
C ILE A 295 -13.23 0.43 -8.77
N ARG A 296 -14.30 0.54 -9.56
CA ARG A 296 -14.82 1.82 -10.02
C ARG A 296 -15.24 2.71 -8.84
N ALA A 297 -15.93 2.17 -7.85
CA ALA A 297 -16.32 2.92 -6.66
C ALA A 297 -15.12 3.51 -5.89
N LEU A 298 -14.01 2.79 -5.79
CA LEU A 298 -12.77 3.30 -5.20
C LEU A 298 -12.13 4.41 -6.05
N LEU A 299 -12.12 4.25 -7.37
CA LEU A 299 -11.59 5.27 -8.30
C LEU A 299 -12.46 6.54 -8.26
N GLU A 300 -13.79 6.41 -8.30
CA GLU A 300 -14.74 7.53 -8.20
C GLU A 300 -14.68 8.24 -6.84
N ALA A 301 -14.33 7.50 -5.78
CA ALA A 301 -14.09 8.08 -4.46
C ALA A 301 -12.82 8.90 -4.37
N GLY A 302 -11.95 8.84 -5.38
CA GLY A 302 -10.74 9.65 -5.47
C GLY A 302 -9.42 8.88 -5.45
N SER A 303 -9.41 7.56 -5.57
CA SER A 303 -8.17 6.83 -5.84
C SER A 303 -7.71 7.09 -7.26
N ASP A 304 -6.42 7.39 -7.46
CA ASP A 304 -5.81 7.48 -8.80
C ASP A 304 -5.41 6.11 -9.33
N SER A 305 -5.25 5.16 -8.41
CA SER A 305 -4.94 3.76 -8.71
C SER A 305 -5.51 2.84 -7.62
N VAL A 306 -5.94 1.65 -8.03
CA VAL A 306 -6.27 0.56 -7.10
C VAL A 306 -5.28 -0.57 -7.34
N ALA A 307 -4.43 -0.85 -6.35
CA ALA A 307 -3.48 -1.95 -6.41
C ALA A 307 -4.10 -3.19 -5.72
N LEU A 308 -4.42 -4.18 -6.52
CA LEU A 308 -5.13 -5.37 -6.11
C LEU A 308 -4.18 -6.40 -5.49
N PHE A 309 -4.53 -6.90 -4.32
CA PHE A 309 -3.80 -7.95 -3.61
C PHE A 309 -4.53 -9.29 -3.76
N PRO A 310 -4.13 -10.15 -4.71
CA PRO A 310 -4.77 -11.45 -4.94
C PRO A 310 -4.70 -12.34 -3.70
N THR A 311 -5.85 -12.80 -3.23
CA THR A 311 -6.02 -13.56 -1.99
C THR A 311 -7.11 -14.62 -2.16
N PRO A 312 -6.89 -15.87 -1.76
CA PRO A 312 -5.68 -16.42 -1.11
C PRO A 312 -4.49 -16.55 -2.07
N VAL A 313 -3.28 -16.57 -1.51
CA VAL A 313 -2.02 -16.60 -2.27
C VAL A 313 -1.94 -17.84 -3.18
N ASP A 314 -2.45 -18.99 -2.73
CA ASP A 314 -2.46 -20.24 -3.49
C ASP A 314 -3.29 -20.15 -4.79
N HIS A 315 -4.28 -19.28 -4.82
CA HIS A 315 -5.08 -18.99 -6.01
C HIS A 315 -4.63 -17.73 -6.77
N GLY A 316 -3.55 -17.09 -6.30
CA GLY A 316 -3.10 -15.77 -6.77
C GLY A 316 -2.92 -15.67 -8.29
N GLU A 317 -2.32 -16.67 -8.92
CA GLU A 317 -2.13 -16.67 -10.37
C GLU A 317 -3.45 -16.75 -11.14
N GLN A 318 -4.39 -17.57 -10.67
CA GLN A 318 -5.70 -17.69 -11.31
C GLN A 318 -6.49 -16.39 -11.20
N ILE A 319 -6.41 -15.72 -10.03
CA ILE A 319 -7.01 -14.41 -9.79
C ILE A 319 -6.39 -13.37 -10.72
N ILE A 320 -5.05 -13.30 -10.82
CA ILE A 320 -4.32 -12.39 -11.71
C ILE A 320 -4.75 -12.55 -13.17
N GLU A 321 -4.85 -13.79 -13.65
CA GLU A 321 -5.27 -14.09 -15.03
C GLU A 321 -6.71 -13.64 -15.28
N LEU A 322 -7.61 -13.89 -14.34
CA LEU A 322 -9.04 -13.53 -14.50
C LEU A 322 -9.22 -12.00 -14.43
N LEU A 323 -8.50 -11.31 -13.53
CA LEU A 323 -8.47 -9.85 -13.48
C LEU A 323 -8.05 -9.24 -14.82
N ALA A 324 -6.97 -9.74 -15.39
CA ALA A 324 -6.43 -9.23 -16.64
C ALA A 324 -7.34 -9.50 -17.84
N ARG A 325 -8.01 -10.65 -17.85
CA ARG A 325 -8.83 -11.07 -18.97
C ARG A 325 -10.23 -10.46 -18.97
N GLU A 326 -10.85 -10.31 -17.79
CA GLU A 326 -12.27 -9.96 -17.70
C GLU A 326 -12.50 -8.62 -16.97
N VAL A 327 -11.68 -8.25 -15.98
CA VAL A 327 -11.92 -7.05 -15.16
C VAL A 327 -11.24 -5.81 -15.75
N ILE A 328 -9.92 -5.87 -16.03
CA ILE A 328 -9.16 -4.71 -16.53
C ILE A 328 -9.72 -4.17 -17.85
N PRO A 329 -10.06 -5.02 -18.86
CA PRO A 329 -10.65 -4.53 -20.11
C PRO A 329 -12.02 -3.87 -19.92
N ALA A 330 -12.85 -4.41 -19.02
CA ALA A 330 -14.19 -3.86 -18.73
C ALA A 330 -14.12 -2.47 -18.06
N LEU A 331 -13.07 -2.20 -17.28
CA LEU A 331 -12.84 -0.86 -16.71
C LEU A 331 -12.45 0.19 -17.75
N LYS A 332 -11.77 -0.22 -18.84
CA LYS A 332 -11.32 0.69 -19.91
C LYS A 332 -12.43 1.03 -20.91
N ASN A 333 -13.43 0.17 -21.06
CA ASN A 333 -14.48 0.28 -22.07
C ASN A 333 -15.76 0.96 -21.53
N ALA A 334 -15.77 1.41 -20.33
CA ALA A 334 -16.87 2.10 -19.66
C ALA A 334 -16.50 3.55 -19.33
#